data_9ebbdba48f4aeb5722e42db4437a6876
#
_entry.id   9ebbdba48f4aeb5722e42db4437a6876
#
_cell.length_a   1.000
_cell.length_b   1.000
_cell.length_c   1.000
_cell.angle_alpha   90.00
_cell.angle_beta   90.00
_cell.angle_gamma   90.00
#
_symmetry.space_group_name_H-M   'P 1'
#
loop_
_entity.id
_entity.type
_entity.pdbx_description
1 polymer ?
#
loop_
_entity_poly.entity_id
_entity_poly.type
_entity_poly.pdbx_seq_one_letter_code
_entity_poly.pdbx_strand_id
1 'polypeptide(L)'
;MDNSLVIHSWLDYLLYATRFDLKTMAIWYSPLFIVSGINLFLKNKFIHWLSVFLFILLSLSALVFGLIAAFYFPTSKSIIGTEVFQLIQGQEPAILWGYAIAYWPAIISVIVFVFGLYKLYSFTRIEISGIKRIFLCLTSFLLLVFLARGGFKLKPLNSLDAYSNLSAEEATTAINPVYVLLESYGKNEIEYIAYFDEETLKEALASDVKIYKNTNTNKPNICLILLESFGKEYTGGNLENRLSYTPFLDSLATQSIYYSNAY
;
A
#
# COMPACT_ATOMS: atom_id res chain seq x y z
N MET A 1 -2.84 24.76 -20.47
CA MET A 1 -3.45 23.94 -19.41
C MET A 1 -4.61 24.75 -18.85
N ASP A 2 -5.80 24.24 -18.99
CA ASP A 2 -7.03 24.96 -18.68
C ASP A 2 -7.25 24.98 -17.17
N ASN A 3 -7.25 26.17 -16.55
CA ASN A 3 -7.42 26.33 -15.09
C ASN A 3 -8.75 25.74 -14.56
N SER A 4 -9.72 25.51 -15.43
CA SER A 4 -11.00 24.88 -15.07
C SER A 4 -10.88 23.38 -14.77
N LEU A 5 -9.97 22.67 -15.44
CA LEU A 5 -9.69 21.25 -15.22
C LEU A 5 -9.00 21.01 -13.87
N VAL A 6 -8.13 21.93 -13.46
CA VAL A 6 -7.41 21.82 -12.18
C VAL A 6 -8.35 22.01 -10.98
N ILE A 7 -9.33 22.93 -11.07
CA ILE A 7 -10.27 23.19 -9.96
C ILE A 7 -11.26 22.02 -9.77
N HIS A 8 -11.67 21.37 -10.86
CA HIS A 8 -12.57 20.20 -10.78
C HIS A 8 -11.86 18.99 -10.17
N SER A 9 -10.58 18.80 -10.46
CA SER A 9 -9.78 17.71 -9.93
C SER A 9 -9.54 17.82 -8.41
N TRP A 10 -9.34 19.02 -7.87
CA TRP A 10 -9.13 19.23 -6.42
C TRP A 10 -10.34 18.85 -5.56
N LEU A 11 -11.52 19.20 -6.00
CA LEU A 11 -12.76 18.85 -5.28
C LEU A 11 -13.00 17.35 -5.31
N ASP A 12 -12.80 16.70 -6.45
CA ASP A 12 -12.92 15.26 -6.59
C ASP A 12 -11.87 14.54 -5.74
N TYR A 13 -10.62 15.01 -5.76
CA TYR A 13 -9.56 14.50 -4.91
C TYR A 13 -9.93 14.56 -3.42
N LEU A 14 -10.34 15.73 -2.91
CA LEU A 14 -10.74 15.89 -1.52
C LEU A 14 -11.95 15.01 -1.16
N LEU A 15 -12.90 14.88 -2.07
CA LEU A 15 -14.07 14.03 -1.87
C LEU A 15 -13.65 12.55 -1.72
N TYR A 16 -12.81 12.04 -2.61
CA TYR A 16 -12.33 10.67 -2.55
C TYR A 16 -11.44 10.45 -1.33
N ALA A 17 -10.49 11.32 -1.05
CA ALA A 17 -9.62 11.25 0.12
C ALA A 17 -10.44 11.18 1.42
N THR A 18 -11.40 12.11 1.60
CA THR A 18 -12.28 12.13 2.76
C THR A 18 -13.12 10.84 2.87
N ARG A 19 -13.64 10.32 1.74
CA ARG A 19 -14.43 9.08 1.74
C ARG A 19 -13.58 7.87 2.12
N PHE A 20 -12.34 7.77 1.63
CA PHE A 20 -11.42 6.70 2.02
C PHE A 20 -11.03 6.82 3.48
N ASP A 21 -10.74 8.01 3.99
CA ASP A 21 -10.42 8.22 5.40
C ASP A 21 -11.58 7.82 6.30
N LEU A 22 -12.81 8.28 6.01
CA LEU A 22 -14.00 7.95 6.80
C LEU A 22 -14.30 6.44 6.74
N LYS A 23 -14.18 5.82 5.58
CA LYS A 23 -14.33 4.37 5.43
C LYS A 23 -13.29 3.61 6.25
N THR A 24 -12.03 4.01 6.13
CA THR A 24 -10.92 3.39 6.86
C THR A 24 -11.14 3.52 8.36
N MET A 25 -11.45 4.71 8.85
CA MET A 25 -11.75 4.95 10.26
C MET A 25 -12.90 4.06 10.76
N ALA A 26 -13.99 3.95 9.99
CA ALA A 26 -15.12 3.12 10.36
C ALA A 26 -14.75 1.64 10.50
N ILE A 27 -13.96 1.10 9.57
CA ILE A 27 -13.52 -0.30 9.60
C ILE A 27 -12.47 -0.51 10.69
N TRP A 28 -11.42 0.34 10.74
CA TRP A 28 -10.27 0.19 11.62
C TRP A 28 -10.66 0.31 13.09
N TYR A 29 -11.52 1.29 13.43
CA TYR A 29 -11.99 1.48 14.79
C TYR A 29 -13.24 0.69 15.15
N SER A 30 -13.76 -0.18 14.26
CA SER A 30 -14.95 -0.99 14.55
C SER A 30 -14.82 -1.85 15.82
N PRO A 31 -13.67 -2.48 16.16
CA PRO A 31 -13.54 -3.22 17.42
C PRO A 31 -13.69 -2.31 18.66
N LEU A 32 -13.13 -1.09 18.57
CA LEU A 32 -13.29 -0.11 19.64
C LEU A 32 -14.75 0.31 19.83
N PHE A 33 -15.48 0.53 18.72
CA PHE A 33 -16.91 0.86 18.76
C PHE A 33 -17.72 -0.24 19.45
N ILE A 34 -17.46 -1.51 19.13
CA ILE A 34 -18.14 -2.65 19.74
C ILE A 34 -17.86 -2.70 21.25
N VAL A 35 -16.59 -2.66 21.66
CA VAL A 35 -16.21 -2.77 23.07
C VAL A 35 -16.70 -1.57 23.88
N SER A 36 -16.62 -0.36 23.31
CA SER A 36 -17.13 0.86 23.98
C SER A 36 -18.67 0.85 24.08
N GLY A 37 -19.37 0.35 23.06
CA GLY A 37 -20.79 0.16 23.08
C GLY A 37 -21.23 -0.82 24.18
N ILE A 38 -20.55 -1.95 24.33
CA ILE A 38 -20.79 -2.92 25.40
C ILE A 38 -20.53 -2.25 26.77
N ASN A 39 -19.46 -1.48 26.91
CA ASN A 39 -19.11 -0.80 28.15
C ASN A 39 -20.16 0.25 28.57
N LEU A 40 -20.84 0.84 27.61
CA LEU A 40 -21.91 1.80 27.88
C LEU A 40 -23.06 1.16 28.69
N PHE A 41 -23.32 -0.15 28.49
CA PHE A 41 -24.33 -0.90 29.22
C PHE A 41 -23.83 -1.53 30.50
N LEU A 42 -22.66 -2.20 30.44
CA LEU A 42 -22.14 -2.99 31.52
C LEU A 42 -21.41 -2.15 32.60
N LYS A 43 -20.89 -0.97 32.24
CA LYS A 43 -20.13 -0.06 33.10
C LYS A 43 -18.98 -0.77 33.85
N ASN A 44 -18.33 -1.72 33.21
CA ASN A 44 -17.28 -2.56 33.78
C ASN A 44 -15.91 -1.91 33.62
N LYS A 45 -15.13 -1.85 34.71
CA LYS A 45 -13.77 -1.27 34.69
C LYS A 45 -12.83 -1.98 33.72
N PHE A 46 -12.91 -3.32 33.62
CA PHE A 46 -12.08 -4.09 32.69
C PHE A 46 -12.40 -3.75 31.24
N ILE A 47 -13.69 -3.67 30.86
CA ILE A 47 -14.12 -3.31 29.52
C ILE A 47 -13.73 -1.86 29.18
N HIS A 48 -13.77 -0.97 30.16
CA HIS A 48 -13.27 0.39 29.98
C HIS A 48 -11.77 0.41 29.66
N TRP A 49 -10.95 -0.31 30.44
CA TRP A 49 -9.51 -0.40 30.18
C TRP A 49 -9.21 -1.05 28.83
N LEU A 50 -9.99 -2.07 28.42
CA LEU A 50 -9.89 -2.69 27.10
C LEU A 50 -10.21 -1.67 25.99
N SER A 51 -11.22 -0.81 26.17
CA SER A 51 -11.54 0.26 25.23
C SER A 51 -10.41 1.27 25.11
N VAL A 52 -9.80 1.67 26.23
CA VAL A 52 -8.62 2.57 26.21
C VAL A 52 -7.44 1.92 25.50
N PHE A 53 -7.17 0.67 25.81
CA PHE A 53 -6.09 -0.09 25.17
C PHE A 53 -6.30 -0.19 23.65
N LEU A 54 -7.50 -0.57 23.20
CA LEU A 54 -7.84 -0.64 21.78
C LEU A 54 -7.72 0.73 21.10
N PHE A 55 -8.17 1.80 21.76
CA PHE A 55 -8.05 3.14 21.21
C PHE A 55 -6.58 3.52 20.98
N ILE A 56 -5.71 3.27 21.94
CA ILE A 56 -4.28 3.56 21.84
C ILE A 56 -3.65 2.68 20.75
N LEU A 57 -3.91 1.38 20.77
CA LEU A 57 -3.34 0.41 19.82
C LEU A 57 -3.72 0.74 18.37
N LEU A 58 -5.01 0.97 18.11
CA LEU A 58 -5.50 1.26 16.77
C LEU A 58 -5.03 2.64 16.28
N SER A 59 -4.95 3.63 17.17
CA SER A 59 -4.43 4.96 16.80
C SER A 59 -2.93 4.92 16.52
N LEU A 60 -2.17 4.21 17.35
CA LEU A 60 -0.73 4.03 17.14
C LEU A 60 -0.43 3.30 15.83
N SER A 61 -1.12 2.20 15.57
CA SER A 61 -0.93 1.44 14.34
C SER A 61 -1.31 2.24 13.10
N ALA A 62 -2.44 2.96 13.10
CA ALA A 62 -2.84 3.82 11.99
C ALA A 62 -1.80 4.92 11.71
N LEU A 63 -1.25 5.53 12.76
CA LEU A 63 -0.23 6.56 12.62
C LEU A 63 1.10 5.99 12.09
N VAL A 64 1.52 4.81 12.58
CA VAL A 64 2.73 4.14 12.09
C VAL A 64 2.61 3.78 10.60
N PHE A 65 1.47 3.20 10.18
CA PHE A 65 1.25 2.91 8.76
C PHE A 65 1.18 4.17 7.91
N GLY A 66 0.58 5.24 8.42
CA GLY A 66 0.57 6.54 7.75
C GLY A 66 1.98 7.11 7.56
N LEU A 67 2.85 7.00 8.56
CA LEU A 67 4.24 7.44 8.45
C LEU A 67 5.03 6.57 7.48
N ILE A 68 4.90 5.24 7.54
CA ILE A 68 5.55 4.33 6.59
C ILE A 68 5.16 4.71 5.16
N ALA A 69 3.88 4.91 4.89
CA ALA A 69 3.40 5.33 3.58
C ALA A 69 3.95 6.69 3.15
N ALA A 70 4.02 7.66 4.06
CA ALA A 70 4.54 8.99 3.78
C ALA A 70 6.04 8.98 3.40
N PHE A 71 6.84 8.09 4.01
CA PHE A 71 8.25 7.93 3.67
C PHE A 71 8.50 7.03 2.46
N TYR A 72 7.62 6.07 2.21
CA TYR A 72 7.74 5.13 1.10
C TYR A 72 7.28 5.76 -0.24
N PHE A 73 6.21 6.52 -0.24
CA PHE A 73 5.59 7.09 -1.44
C PHE A 73 6.55 7.94 -2.31
N PRO A 74 7.41 8.83 -1.76
CA PRO A 74 8.29 9.66 -2.58
C PRO A 74 9.23 8.85 -3.47
N THR A 75 9.66 7.66 -3.01
CA THR A 75 10.61 6.79 -3.71
C THR A 75 9.91 5.78 -4.63
N SER A 76 8.81 5.18 -4.18
CA SER A 76 8.13 4.10 -4.89
C SER A 76 7.00 4.57 -5.80
N LYS A 77 6.46 5.79 -5.58
CA LYS A 77 5.25 6.31 -6.22
C LYS A 77 4.02 5.41 -6.08
N SER A 78 4.05 4.50 -5.10
CA SER A 78 2.98 3.57 -4.76
C SER A 78 2.70 3.57 -3.26
N ILE A 79 1.51 3.12 -2.86
CA ILE A 79 1.19 2.90 -1.45
C ILE A 79 1.53 1.45 -1.12
N ILE A 80 2.21 1.27 0.00
CA ILE A 80 2.58 -0.05 0.49
C ILE A 80 1.40 -0.68 1.24
N GLY A 81 1.10 -1.93 0.89
CA GLY A 81 0.10 -2.76 1.57
C GLY A 81 0.75 -3.77 2.52
N THR A 82 0.34 -5.02 2.45
CA THR A 82 0.89 -6.12 3.27
C THR A 82 2.34 -6.47 2.93
N GLU A 83 2.86 -6.00 1.79
CA GLU A 83 4.26 -6.16 1.39
C GLU A 83 5.23 -5.54 2.41
N VAL A 84 4.78 -4.57 3.21
CA VAL A 84 5.58 -3.98 4.30
C VAL A 84 6.12 -5.04 5.26
N PHE A 85 5.34 -6.06 5.54
CA PHE A 85 5.77 -7.14 6.45
C PHE A 85 6.90 -7.98 5.85
N GLN A 86 6.86 -8.24 4.54
CA GLN A 86 7.92 -8.96 3.82
C GLN A 86 9.20 -8.11 3.76
N LEU A 87 9.07 -6.80 3.50
CA LEU A 87 10.20 -5.88 3.49
C LEU A 87 10.89 -5.81 4.86
N ILE A 88 10.12 -5.77 5.95
CA ILE A 88 10.67 -5.74 7.31
C ILE A 88 11.36 -7.07 7.65
N GLN A 89 10.77 -8.20 7.30
CA GLN A 89 11.34 -9.54 7.55
C GLN A 89 12.64 -9.78 6.79
N GLY A 90 12.79 -9.19 5.60
CA GLY A 90 13.99 -9.32 4.78
C GLY A 90 15.15 -8.40 5.19
N GLN A 91 14.96 -7.47 6.15
CA GLN A 91 15.98 -6.50 6.54
C GLN A 91 16.80 -6.99 7.74
N GLU A 92 18.10 -6.69 7.72
CA GLU A 92 18.96 -6.90 8.88
C GLU A 92 18.54 -5.97 10.04
N PRO A 93 18.55 -6.45 11.30
CA PRO A 93 18.19 -5.63 12.47
C PRO A 93 18.97 -4.31 12.58
N ALA A 94 20.23 -4.29 12.12
CA ALA A 94 21.08 -3.10 12.11
C ALA A 94 20.52 -1.99 11.21
N ILE A 95 19.92 -2.36 10.06
CA ILE A 95 19.29 -1.42 9.12
C ILE A 95 18.03 -0.83 9.73
N LEU A 96 17.19 -1.67 10.35
CA LEU A 96 15.98 -1.22 11.05
C LEU A 96 16.31 -0.25 12.18
N TRP A 97 17.39 -0.53 12.93
CA TRP A 97 17.87 0.35 13.99
C TRP A 97 18.40 1.68 13.42
N GLY A 98 19.07 1.65 12.26
CA GLY A 98 19.49 2.84 11.53
C GLY A 98 18.31 3.75 11.16
N TYR A 99 17.22 3.17 10.67
CA TYR A 99 15.99 3.94 10.41
C TYR A 99 15.37 4.52 11.69
N ALA A 100 15.34 3.77 12.79
CA ALA A 100 14.83 4.28 14.06
C ALA A 100 15.63 5.50 14.55
N ILE A 101 16.96 5.48 14.41
CA ILE A 101 17.81 6.59 14.75
C ILE A 101 17.61 7.76 13.77
N ALA A 102 17.50 7.52 12.47
CA ALA A 102 17.31 8.58 11.47
C ALA A 102 15.98 9.31 11.65
N TYR A 103 14.91 8.59 12.02
CA TYR A 103 13.55 9.11 12.13
C TYR A 103 13.06 9.30 13.57
N TRP A 104 13.98 9.43 14.56
CA TRP A 104 13.61 9.60 15.97
C TRP A 104 12.63 10.77 16.24
N PRO A 105 12.66 11.93 15.51
CA PRO A 105 11.67 12.98 15.75
C PRO A 105 10.24 12.54 15.40
N ALA A 106 10.09 11.73 14.34
CA ALA A 106 8.80 11.15 13.99
C ALA A 106 8.30 10.19 15.08
N ILE A 107 9.18 9.35 15.64
CA ILE A 107 8.83 8.44 16.74
C ILE A 107 8.37 9.22 17.98
N ILE A 108 9.06 10.29 18.36
CA ILE A 108 8.66 11.13 19.49
C ILE A 108 7.32 11.82 19.19
N SER A 109 7.10 12.34 17.99
CA SER A 109 5.83 12.98 17.63
C SER A 109 4.65 12.01 17.73
N VAL A 110 4.86 10.74 17.35
CA VAL A 110 3.88 9.65 17.53
C VAL A 110 3.52 9.46 19.00
N ILE A 111 4.54 9.35 19.87
CA ILE A 111 4.34 9.14 21.32
C ILE A 111 3.58 10.32 21.93
N VAL A 112 3.97 11.55 21.61
CA VAL A 112 3.31 12.77 22.11
C VAL A 112 1.85 12.83 21.63
N PHE A 113 1.60 12.49 20.35
CA PHE A 113 0.25 12.47 19.80
C PHE A 113 -0.64 11.43 20.48
N VAL A 114 -0.16 10.20 20.66
CA VAL A 114 -0.90 9.13 21.37
C VAL A 114 -1.19 9.52 22.80
N PHE A 115 -0.22 10.15 23.51
CA PHE A 115 -0.45 10.66 24.86
C PHE A 115 -1.51 11.76 24.88
N GLY A 116 -1.48 12.68 23.91
CA GLY A 116 -2.50 13.72 23.74
C GLY A 116 -3.90 13.13 23.52
N LEU A 117 -4.01 12.12 22.64
CA LEU A 117 -5.26 11.40 22.41
C LEU A 117 -5.77 10.66 23.66
N TYR A 118 -4.87 10.03 24.43
CA TYR A 118 -5.23 9.40 25.69
C TYR A 118 -5.81 10.41 26.68
N LYS A 119 -5.18 11.58 26.82
CA LYS A 119 -5.70 12.67 27.67
C LYS A 119 -7.07 13.16 27.18
N LEU A 120 -7.23 13.35 25.89
CA LEU A 120 -8.49 13.76 25.29
C LEU A 120 -9.59 12.71 25.55
N TYR A 121 -9.31 11.44 25.33
CA TYR A 121 -10.24 10.34 25.61
C TYR A 121 -10.64 10.26 27.09
N SER A 122 -9.68 10.46 27.99
CA SER A 122 -9.96 10.45 29.43
C SER A 122 -10.80 11.64 29.91
N PHE A 123 -10.73 12.77 29.20
CA PHE A 123 -11.50 13.98 29.51
C PHE A 123 -12.95 13.90 29.01
N THR A 124 -13.22 13.15 27.94
CA THR A 124 -14.55 13.06 27.30
C THR A 124 -15.45 11.98 27.96
N ARG A 125 -15.53 11.92 29.28
CA ARG A 125 -16.50 11.03 29.95
C ARG A 125 -17.90 11.62 29.89
N ILE A 126 -18.72 11.11 28.96
CA ILE A 126 -20.13 11.50 28.83
C ILE A 126 -20.96 10.43 29.54
N GLU A 127 -21.68 10.82 30.59
CA GLU A 127 -22.65 9.95 31.25
C GLU A 127 -24.00 10.05 30.55
N ILE A 128 -24.33 9.00 29.77
CA ILE A 128 -25.60 8.87 29.07
C ILE A 128 -26.41 7.80 29.80
N SER A 129 -27.67 8.08 30.13
CA SER A 129 -28.57 7.14 30.82
C SER A 129 -29.87 6.90 30.05
N GLY A 130 -30.54 5.80 30.37
CA GLY A 130 -31.86 5.48 29.84
C GLY A 130 -31.89 5.19 28.35
N ILE A 131 -33.02 5.53 27.70
CA ILE A 131 -33.29 5.27 26.29
C ILE A 131 -32.32 6.00 25.34
N LYS A 132 -31.76 7.12 25.77
CA LYS A 132 -30.74 7.88 24.99
C LYS A 132 -29.51 7.04 24.66
N ARG A 133 -29.14 6.10 25.55
CA ARG A 133 -28.02 5.17 25.36
C ARG A 133 -28.28 4.22 24.18
N ILE A 134 -29.48 3.63 24.12
CA ILE A 134 -29.88 2.72 23.04
C ILE A 134 -29.90 3.47 21.73
N PHE A 135 -30.51 4.66 21.71
CA PHE A 135 -30.56 5.50 20.51
C PHE A 135 -29.16 5.88 20.02
N LEU A 136 -28.26 6.26 20.92
CA LEU A 136 -26.86 6.56 20.55
C LEU A 136 -26.13 5.36 19.96
N CYS A 137 -26.28 4.17 20.58
CA CYS A 137 -25.66 2.95 20.04
C CYS A 137 -26.21 2.60 18.65
N LEU A 138 -27.52 2.69 18.45
CA LEU A 138 -28.14 2.38 17.18
C LEU A 138 -27.73 3.36 16.09
N THR A 139 -27.77 4.66 16.37
CA THR A 139 -27.36 5.69 15.40
C THR A 139 -25.88 5.61 15.07
N SER A 140 -25.01 5.37 16.07
CA SER A 140 -23.58 5.17 15.87
C SER A 140 -23.30 3.92 15.04
N PHE A 141 -24.02 2.82 15.28
CA PHE A 141 -23.87 1.60 14.49
C PHE A 141 -24.29 1.80 13.03
N LEU A 142 -25.45 2.43 12.79
CA LEU A 142 -25.92 2.74 11.44
C LEU A 142 -24.94 3.65 10.70
N LEU A 143 -24.43 4.67 11.39
CA LEU A 143 -23.41 5.56 10.85
C LEU A 143 -22.13 4.82 10.50
N LEU A 144 -21.67 3.93 11.40
CA LEU A 144 -20.46 3.13 11.17
C LEU A 144 -20.62 2.22 9.94
N VAL A 145 -21.77 1.54 9.79
CA VAL A 145 -22.07 0.70 8.62
C VAL A 145 -22.08 1.54 7.35
N PHE A 146 -22.71 2.71 7.39
CA PHE A 146 -22.78 3.63 6.27
C PHE A 146 -21.38 4.11 5.84
N LEU A 147 -20.56 4.54 6.79
CA LEU A 147 -19.20 4.99 6.54
C LEU A 147 -18.29 3.83 6.07
N ALA A 148 -18.40 2.65 6.67
CA ALA A 148 -17.65 1.46 6.25
C ALA A 148 -17.98 1.04 4.81
N ARG A 149 -19.20 1.30 4.37
CA ARG A 149 -19.60 1.10 2.96
C ARG A 149 -18.98 2.14 2.02
N GLY A 150 -18.61 3.34 2.53
CA GLY A 150 -18.05 4.45 1.75
C GLY A 150 -19.07 5.31 1.03
N GLY A 151 -20.35 5.31 1.46
CA GLY A 151 -21.41 6.18 0.98
C GLY A 151 -22.63 5.47 0.38
N PHE A 152 -23.44 6.19 -0.39
CA PHE A 152 -24.76 5.75 -0.89
C PHE A 152 -24.72 4.88 -2.16
N LYS A 153 -23.57 4.71 -2.82
CA LYS A 153 -23.51 3.91 -4.06
C LYS A 153 -23.88 2.44 -3.80
N LEU A 154 -24.46 1.77 -4.80
CA LEU A 154 -24.84 0.35 -4.72
C LEU A 154 -23.63 -0.56 -4.44
N LYS A 155 -22.48 -0.25 -5.03
CA LYS A 155 -21.22 -0.95 -4.75
C LYS A 155 -20.46 -0.25 -3.62
N PRO A 156 -19.87 -1.00 -2.68
CA PRO A 156 -18.98 -0.43 -1.69
C PRO A 156 -17.79 0.27 -2.36
N LEU A 157 -17.33 1.38 -1.78
CA LEU A 157 -16.15 2.08 -2.26
C LEU A 157 -14.93 1.15 -2.25
N ASN A 158 -14.18 1.11 -3.36
CA ASN A 158 -12.93 0.37 -3.48
C ASN A 158 -11.84 1.23 -4.16
N SER A 159 -10.61 0.74 -4.19
CA SER A 159 -9.47 1.47 -4.78
C SER A 159 -9.70 1.80 -6.26
N LEU A 160 -10.35 0.92 -7.03
CA LEU A 160 -10.65 1.16 -8.44
C LEU A 160 -11.56 2.38 -8.67
N ASP A 161 -12.41 2.72 -7.70
CA ASP A 161 -13.25 3.92 -7.80
C ASP A 161 -12.40 5.20 -7.82
N ALA A 162 -11.28 5.24 -7.09
CA ALA A 162 -10.36 6.37 -7.13
C ALA A 162 -9.65 6.45 -8.49
N TYR A 163 -9.05 5.33 -8.93
CA TYR A 163 -8.33 5.27 -10.21
C TYR A 163 -9.21 5.51 -11.44
N SER A 164 -10.51 5.27 -11.33
CA SER A 164 -11.47 5.54 -12.42
C SER A 164 -11.86 7.02 -12.55
N ASN A 165 -11.64 7.83 -11.50
CA ASN A 165 -12.14 9.21 -11.44
C ASN A 165 -11.04 10.25 -11.20
N LEU A 166 -9.84 9.82 -10.82
CA LEU A 166 -8.67 10.66 -10.55
C LEU A 166 -7.50 10.21 -11.43
N SER A 167 -6.50 11.07 -11.58
CA SER A 167 -5.24 10.64 -12.18
C SER A 167 -4.56 9.57 -11.29
N ALA A 168 -3.65 8.77 -11.84
CA ALA A 168 -3.01 7.70 -11.09
C ALA A 168 -2.28 8.20 -9.84
N GLU A 169 -1.62 9.35 -9.92
CA GLU A 169 -0.90 9.95 -8.79
C GLU A 169 -1.87 10.50 -7.72
N GLU A 170 -2.93 11.19 -8.13
CA GLU A 170 -3.98 11.67 -7.22
C GLU A 170 -4.72 10.51 -6.55
N ALA A 171 -5.11 9.48 -7.32
CA ALA A 171 -5.78 8.31 -6.78
C ALA A 171 -4.93 7.61 -5.72
N THR A 172 -3.63 7.43 -6.01
CA THR A 172 -2.70 6.82 -5.07
C THR A 172 -2.61 7.60 -3.77
N THR A 173 -2.56 8.93 -3.83
CA THR A 173 -2.47 9.77 -2.61
C THR A 173 -3.81 9.96 -1.90
N ALA A 174 -4.94 9.84 -2.60
CA ALA A 174 -6.28 9.93 -2.01
C ALA A 174 -6.69 8.69 -1.21
N ILE A 175 -6.10 7.52 -1.53
CA ILE A 175 -6.42 6.27 -0.84
C ILE A 175 -5.66 6.21 0.49
N ASN A 176 -6.39 5.95 1.58
CA ASN A 176 -5.78 5.84 2.90
C ASN A 176 -4.85 4.62 3.00
N PRO A 177 -3.60 4.76 3.51
CA PRO A 177 -2.65 3.64 3.60
C PRO A 177 -3.15 2.45 4.43
N VAL A 178 -3.87 2.71 5.53
CA VAL A 178 -4.47 1.65 6.34
C VAL A 178 -5.56 0.91 5.56
N TYR A 179 -6.26 1.59 4.65
CA TYR A 179 -7.22 0.94 3.77
C TYR A 179 -6.54 -0.01 2.79
N VAL A 180 -5.41 0.40 2.20
CA VAL A 180 -4.63 -0.47 1.30
C VAL A 180 -4.13 -1.71 2.04
N LEU A 181 -3.66 -1.55 3.29
CA LEU A 181 -3.30 -2.68 4.13
C LEU A 181 -4.47 -3.65 4.35
N LEU A 182 -5.66 -3.14 4.67
CA LEU A 182 -6.86 -3.95 4.85
C LEU A 182 -7.31 -4.64 3.55
N GLU A 183 -7.22 -3.93 2.43
CA GLU A 183 -7.63 -4.44 1.12
C GLU A 183 -6.67 -5.49 0.57
N SER A 184 -5.37 -5.37 0.84
CA SER A 184 -4.34 -6.32 0.41
C SER A 184 -4.23 -7.56 1.31
N TYR A 185 -4.82 -7.51 2.52
CA TYR A 185 -4.77 -8.64 3.44
C TYR A 185 -5.46 -9.87 2.83
N GLY A 186 -4.72 -10.97 2.75
CA GLY A 186 -5.21 -12.24 2.17
C GLY A 186 -5.27 -12.28 0.64
N LYS A 187 -4.80 -11.23 -0.07
CA LYS A 187 -4.77 -11.17 -1.55
C LYS A 187 -3.36 -11.31 -2.14
N ASN A 188 -2.36 -11.61 -1.33
CA ASN A 188 -0.95 -11.61 -1.75
C ASN A 188 -0.54 -12.82 -2.59
N GLU A 189 -1.42 -13.79 -2.77
CA GLU A 189 -1.15 -14.93 -3.66
C GLU A 189 -1.88 -14.71 -4.98
N ILE A 190 -1.10 -14.59 -6.05
CA ILE A 190 -1.65 -14.73 -7.40
C ILE A 190 -2.11 -16.18 -7.48
N GLU A 191 -3.43 -16.39 -7.56
CA GLU A 191 -3.99 -17.72 -7.74
C GLU A 191 -3.44 -18.31 -9.02
N TYR A 192 -2.74 -19.44 -8.90
CA TYR A 192 -2.24 -20.14 -10.07
C TYR A 192 -3.43 -20.73 -10.83
N ILE A 193 -3.77 -20.10 -11.94
CA ILE A 193 -4.79 -20.61 -12.86
C ILE A 193 -4.07 -21.42 -13.94
N ALA A 194 -4.20 -22.73 -13.88
CA ALA A 194 -3.71 -23.62 -14.93
C ALA A 194 -4.66 -23.50 -16.14
N TYR A 195 -4.34 -22.63 -17.09
CA TYR A 195 -5.11 -22.49 -18.35
C TYR A 195 -4.94 -23.66 -19.29
N PHE A 196 -3.84 -24.40 -19.16
CA PHE A 196 -3.50 -25.57 -19.95
C PHE A 196 -3.04 -26.70 -19.03
N ASP A 197 -3.31 -27.92 -19.42
CA ASP A 197 -2.67 -29.06 -18.77
C ASP A 197 -1.16 -29.09 -19.10
N GLU A 198 -0.39 -29.80 -18.26
CA GLU A 198 1.08 -29.79 -18.33
C GLU A 198 1.62 -30.37 -19.64
N GLU A 199 0.87 -31.29 -20.28
CA GLU A 199 1.22 -31.91 -21.54
C GLU A 199 1.06 -30.95 -22.70
N THR A 200 -0.10 -30.31 -22.82
CA THR A 200 -0.39 -29.27 -23.83
C THR A 200 0.57 -28.09 -23.72
N LEU A 201 0.92 -27.67 -22.47
CA LEU A 201 1.89 -26.60 -22.25
C LEU A 201 3.29 -27.01 -22.73
N LYS A 202 3.74 -28.24 -22.45
CA LYS A 202 5.03 -28.75 -22.91
C LYS A 202 5.09 -28.87 -24.42
N GLU A 203 4.02 -29.32 -25.08
CA GLU A 203 3.95 -29.40 -26.55
C GLU A 203 4.00 -28.01 -27.20
N ALA A 204 3.25 -27.03 -26.66
CA ALA A 204 3.29 -25.67 -27.16
C ALA A 204 4.65 -25.01 -27.00
N LEU A 205 5.30 -25.17 -25.83
CA LEU A 205 6.63 -24.63 -25.56
C LEU A 205 7.74 -25.39 -26.33
N ALA A 206 7.59 -26.68 -26.61
CA ALA A 206 8.58 -27.45 -27.37
C ALA A 206 8.76 -26.94 -28.82
N SER A 207 7.73 -26.32 -29.41
CA SER A 207 7.81 -25.70 -30.72
C SER A 207 8.62 -24.41 -30.74
N ASP A 208 8.61 -23.65 -29.62
CA ASP A 208 9.26 -22.33 -29.52
C ASP A 208 10.68 -22.40 -28.94
N VAL A 209 10.96 -23.42 -28.12
CA VAL A 209 12.28 -23.58 -27.50
C VAL A 209 13.21 -24.35 -28.39
N LYS A 210 14.00 -23.65 -29.19
CA LYS A 210 15.10 -24.26 -29.96
C LYS A 210 16.24 -24.62 -29.04
N ILE A 211 16.31 -25.88 -28.62
CA ILE A 211 17.44 -26.39 -27.84
C ILE A 211 18.61 -26.62 -28.80
N TYR A 212 19.57 -25.70 -28.80
CA TYR A 212 20.84 -25.90 -29.50
C TYR A 212 21.71 -26.88 -28.70
N LYS A 213 21.87 -28.13 -29.16
CA LYS A 213 22.85 -29.03 -28.59
C LYS A 213 24.25 -28.50 -28.92
N ASN A 214 24.90 -27.97 -27.90
CA ASN A 214 26.30 -27.58 -28.05
C ASN A 214 27.17 -28.85 -28.13
N THR A 215 27.73 -29.12 -29.32
CA THR A 215 28.65 -30.23 -29.58
C THR A 215 30.08 -29.91 -29.13
N ASN A 216 30.35 -28.70 -28.64
CA ASN A 216 31.66 -28.28 -28.19
C ASN A 216 31.95 -28.86 -26.80
N THR A 217 33.06 -29.62 -26.69
CA THR A 217 33.54 -30.23 -25.43
C THR A 217 34.12 -29.22 -24.47
N ASN A 218 34.44 -28.00 -24.90
CA ASN A 218 34.91 -26.93 -24.06
C ASN A 218 33.73 -26.28 -23.30
N LYS A 219 33.75 -26.36 -21.98
CA LYS A 219 32.78 -25.68 -21.12
C LYS A 219 33.25 -24.24 -20.90
N PRO A 220 32.69 -23.23 -21.55
CA PRO A 220 33.05 -21.84 -21.32
C PRO A 220 32.57 -21.41 -19.94
N ASN A 221 33.28 -20.45 -19.34
CA ASN A 221 32.76 -19.73 -18.17
C ASN A 221 31.65 -18.81 -18.64
N ILE A 222 30.52 -18.82 -17.91
CA ILE A 222 29.37 -17.95 -18.21
C ILE A 222 29.32 -16.87 -17.12
N CYS A 223 29.33 -15.61 -17.54
CA CYS A 223 29.11 -14.49 -16.68
C CYS A 223 27.78 -13.82 -17.06
N LEU A 224 26.81 -13.86 -16.16
CA LEU A 224 25.52 -13.20 -16.33
C LEU A 224 25.53 -11.86 -15.58
N ILE A 225 25.35 -10.76 -16.31
CA ILE A 225 25.27 -9.42 -15.74
C ILE A 225 23.84 -8.91 -15.92
N LEU A 226 23.12 -8.75 -14.80
CA LEU A 226 21.79 -8.17 -14.74
C LEU A 226 21.92 -6.70 -14.34
N LEU A 227 21.50 -5.80 -15.23
CA LEU A 227 21.48 -4.36 -14.97
C LEU A 227 20.06 -3.95 -14.57
N GLU A 228 19.89 -3.49 -13.34
CA GLU A 228 18.63 -2.97 -12.84
C GLU A 228 18.47 -1.49 -13.25
N SER A 229 17.22 -1.08 -13.55
CA SER A 229 16.87 0.30 -13.89
C SER A 229 17.70 0.92 -15.02
N PHE A 230 18.14 0.08 -15.95
CA PHE A 230 18.98 0.48 -17.08
C PHE A 230 18.13 0.66 -18.34
N GLY A 231 17.81 1.91 -18.68
CA GLY A 231 16.99 2.24 -19.84
C GLY A 231 17.76 2.13 -21.15
N LYS A 232 17.10 1.56 -22.18
CA LYS A 232 17.64 1.45 -23.54
C LYS A 232 18.02 2.81 -24.15
N GLU A 233 17.38 3.90 -23.71
CA GLU A 233 17.65 5.28 -24.12
C GLU A 233 19.08 5.75 -23.79
N TYR A 234 19.78 5.08 -22.89
CA TYR A 234 21.17 5.41 -22.55
C TYR A 234 22.21 4.69 -23.40
N THR A 235 21.79 3.73 -24.25
CA THR A 235 22.69 2.99 -25.14
C THR A 235 22.84 3.68 -26.49
N GLY A 236 24.04 3.60 -27.10
CA GLY A 236 24.34 4.27 -28.36
C GLY A 236 23.52 3.85 -29.56
N GLY A 237 22.97 2.62 -29.58
CA GLY A 237 22.13 2.12 -30.66
C GLY A 237 20.79 2.85 -30.87
N ASN A 238 20.39 3.74 -29.92
CA ASN A 238 19.18 4.56 -30.03
C ASN A 238 19.46 6.06 -30.08
N LEU A 239 20.71 6.47 -30.05
CA LEU A 239 21.09 7.88 -30.01
C LEU A 239 21.54 8.33 -31.40
N GLU A 240 20.58 8.61 -32.28
CA GLU A 240 20.93 9.33 -33.54
C GLU A 240 21.57 10.69 -33.15
N ASN A 241 22.89 10.80 -33.41
CA ASN A 241 23.72 12.01 -33.20
C ASN A 241 23.96 12.45 -31.74
N ARG A 242 23.88 11.57 -30.74
CA ARG A 242 24.27 11.89 -29.36
C ARG A 242 25.48 11.05 -28.91
N LEU A 243 26.24 11.59 -27.97
CA LEU A 243 27.29 10.83 -27.32
C LEU A 243 26.67 9.72 -26.47
N SER A 244 27.10 8.48 -26.67
CA SER A 244 26.66 7.34 -25.86
C SER A 244 27.16 7.49 -24.43
N TYR A 245 26.28 7.16 -23.47
CA TYR A 245 26.67 7.04 -22.06
C TYR A 245 27.33 5.70 -21.74
N THR A 246 27.29 4.74 -22.69
CA THR A 246 27.77 3.37 -22.50
C THR A 246 28.70 2.92 -23.61
N PRO A 247 29.82 3.62 -23.89
CA PRO A 247 30.66 3.35 -25.04
C PRO A 247 31.26 1.94 -25.06
N PHE A 248 31.52 1.36 -23.88
CA PHE A 248 32.01 -0.02 -23.77
C PHE A 248 30.93 -1.03 -24.16
N LEU A 249 29.69 -0.88 -23.67
CA LEU A 249 28.58 -1.77 -24.01
C LEU A 249 28.23 -1.67 -25.49
N ASP A 250 28.30 -0.49 -26.08
CA ASP A 250 28.06 -0.27 -27.49
C ASP A 250 29.14 -0.95 -28.34
N SER A 251 30.39 -0.84 -27.95
CA SER A 251 31.50 -1.56 -28.60
C SER A 251 31.32 -3.08 -28.50
N LEU A 252 30.92 -3.57 -27.34
CA LEU A 252 30.65 -5.00 -27.09
C LEU A 252 29.49 -5.48 -27.96
N ALA A 253 28.41 -4.69 -28.08
CA ALA A 253 27.25 -4.99 -28.88
C ALA A 253 27.60 -5.17 -30.37
N THR A 254 28.55 -4.42 -30.92
CA THR A 254 29.02 -4.58 -32.30
C THR A 254 29.81 -5.86 -32.56
N GLN A 255 30.35 -6.47 -31.51
CA GLN A 255 31.20 -7.69 -31.58
C GLN A 255 30.47 -8.94 -31.07
N SER A 256 29.19 -8.84 -30.74
CA SER A 256 28.40 -9.90 -30.12
C SER A 256 27.03 -10.06 -30.78
N ILE A 257 26.25 -11.04 -30.33
CA ILE A 257 24.85 -11.16 -30.70
C ILE A 257 24.04 -10.18 -29.87
N TYR A 258 23.47 -9.18 -30.50
CA TYR A 258 22.63 -8.16 -29.86
C TYR A 258 21.16 -8.40 -30.20
N TYR A 259 20.36 -8.59 -29.15
CA TYR A 259 18.91 -8.73 -29.25
C TYR A 259 18.25 -7.39 -28.94
N SER A 260 17.80 -6.67 -29.95
CA SER A 260 17.21 -5.32 -29.81
C SER A 260 15.82 -5.32 -29.16
N ASN A 261 15.11 -6.43 -29.22
CA ASN A 261 13.73 -6.60 -28.73
C ASN A 261 13.61 -7.76 -27.75
N ALA A 262 14.54 -7.83 -26.78
CA ALA A 262 14.42 -8.73 -25.65
C ALA A 262 13.53 -8.06 -24.58
N TYR A 263 12.47 -8.75 -24.15
CA TYR A 263 11.51 -8.31 -23.15
C TYR A 263 11.49 -9.29 -21.98
#